data_9feda209d94684912913a6bd0498ce6c
#
_entry.id   9feda209d94684912913a6bd0498ce6c
#
_cell.length_a   1.000
_cell.length_b   1.000
_cell.length_c   1.000
_cell.angle_alpha   90.00
_cell.angle_beta   90.00
_cell.angle_gamma   90.00
#
_symmetry.space_group_name_H-M   'P 1'
#
loop_
_entity.id
_entity.type
_entity.pdbx_description
1 polymer ?
#
loop_
_entity_poly.entity_id
_entity_poly.type
_entity_poly.pdbx_seq_one_letter_code
_entity_poly.pdbx_strand_id
1 'polypeptide(L)'
;MSRISMCELAEWQAAGRRFTLLDVRRAPVRLVDATEIAAAQWRDPDALFTWKEQIPRDRPVVLYCAQGHEISQGCAATLQTMGLDARYLIDGFAGWRDAGQPTQSLANQAGGAP
;
A
#
# COMPACT_ATOMS: atom_id res chain seq x y z
N MET A 1 -14.61 -2.12 7.69
CA MET A 1 -13.43 -2.80 8.24
C MET A 1 -12.19 -2.02 7.86
N SER A 2 -11.29 -1.91 8.79
CA SER A 2 -10.10 -1.10 8.59
C SER A 2 -8.87 -1.91 8.15
N ARG A 3 -9.04 -3.18 7.86
CA ARG A 3 -7.92 -4.06 7.51
C ARG A 3 -8.31 -5.04 6.40
N ILE A 4 -7.29 -5.59 5.77
CA ILE A 4 -7.46 -6.59 4.73
C ILE A 4 -6.36 -7.64 4.90
N SER A 5 -6.70 -8.91 4.71
CA SER A 5 -5.71 -9.98 4.78
C SER A 5 -4.95 -10.10 3.46
N MET A 6 -3.79 -10.75 3.52
CA MET A 6 -3.01 -11.04 2.32
C MET A 6 -3.83 -11.87 1.32
N CYS A 7 -4.58 -12.85 1.80
CA CYS A 7 -5.40 -13.68 0.91
C CYS A 7 -6.46 -12.86 0.20
N GLU A 8 -7.12 -11.95 0.92
CA GLU A 8 -8.13 -11.08 0.31
C GLU A 8 -7.51 -10.18 -0.75
N LEU A 9 -6.36 -9.58 -0.44
CA LEU A 9 -5.69 -8.70 -1.41
C LEU A 9 -5.28 -9.49 -2.65
N ALA A 10 -4.74 -10.70 -2.49
CA ALA A 10 -4.38 -11.55 -3.61
C ALA A 10 -5.60 -11.88 -4.47
N GLU A 11 -6.73 -12.14 -3.83
CA GLU A 11 -7.99 -12.40 -4.55
C GLU A 11 -8.44 -11.17 -5.34
N TRP A 12 -8.32 -9.98 -4.74
CA TRP A 12 -8.69 -8.75 -5.42
C TRP A 12 -7.84 -8.54 -6.67
N GLN A 13 -6.52 -8.80 -6.57
CA GLN A 13 -5.64 -8.66 -7.72
C GLN A 13 -5.97 -9.68 -8.81
N ALA A 14 -6.20 -10.94 -8.42
CA ALA A 14 -6.52 -12.01 -9.37
C ALA A 14 -7.85 -11.75 -10.08
N ALA A 15 -8.81 -11.16 -9.39
CA ALA A 15 -10.12 -10.87 -9.97
C ALA A 15 -10.14 -9.58 -10.78
N GLY A 16 -9.05 -8.82 -10.81
CA GLY A 16 -9.01 -7.54 -11.49
C GLY A 16 -9.89 -6.49 -10.84
N ARG A 17 -10.12 -6.60 -9.53
CA ARG A 17 -10.96 -5.66 -8.81
C ARG A 17 -10.32 -4.27 -8.81
N ARG A 18 -11.15 -3.24 -8.91
CA ARG A 18 -10.70 -1.86 -8.93
C ARG A 18 -10.45 -1.37 -7.50
N PHE A 19 -9.20 -1.01 -7.21
CA PHE A 19 -8.82 -0.45 -5.91
C PHE A 19 -7.50 0.31 -6.05
N THR A 20 -7.20 1.16 -5.07
CA THR A 20 -5.93 1.87 -4.99
C THR A 20 -5.03 1.11 -4.03
N LEU A 21 -3.78 0.84 -4.41
CA LEU A 21 -2.81 0.16 -3.56
C LEU A 21 -1.64 1.11 -3.30
N LEU A 22 -1.45 1.47 -2.03
CA LEU A 22 -0.43 2.44 -1.63
C LEU A 22 0.62 1.79 -0.75
N ASP A 23 1.88 1.97 -1.13
CA ASP A 23 3.03 1.61 -0.32
C ASP A 23 3.38 2.82 0.54
N VAL A 24 3.18 2.73 1.84
CA VAL A 24 3.50 3.82 2.76
C VAL A 24 4.68 3.49 3.66
N ARG A 25 5.59 2.62 3.19
CA ARG A 25 6.86 2.41 3.89
C ARG A 25 7.69 3.69 3.78
N ARG A 26 8.49 3.95 4.82
CA ARG A 26 9.44 5.06 4.74
C ARG A 26 10.49 4.75 3.69
N ALA A 27 10.98 5.78 3.00
CA ALA A 27 11.88 5.60 1.87
C ALA A 27 13.11 4.72 2.20
N PRO A 28 13.83 4.90 3.31
CA PRO A 28 14.97 4.04 3.59
C PRO A 28 14.63 2.57 3.73
N VAL A 29 13.50 2.26 4.37
CA VAL A 29 13.03 0.88 4.53
C VAL A 29 12.69 0.27 3.18
N ARG A 30 11.99 1.03 2.35
CA ARG A 30 11.57 0.61 1.03
C ARG A 30 12.78 0.31 0.13
N LEU A 31 13.80 1.17 0.19
CA LEU A 31 15.01 1.00 -0.62
C LEU A 31 15.82 -0.24 -0.24
N VAL A 32 15.82 -0.61 1.03
CA VAL A 32 16.53 -1.80 1.47
C VAL A 32 15.95 -3.06 0.82
N ASP A 33 14.62 -3.15 0.75
CA ASP A 33 13.97 -4.30 0.11
C ASP A 33 14.08 -4.28 -1.40
N ALA A 34 14.15 -3.10 -2.01
CA ALA A 34 14.27 -2.92 -3.45
C ALA A 34 13.11 -3.51 -4.27
N THR A 35 12.03 -3.92 -3.61
CA THR A 35 10.81 -4.42 -4.26
C THR A 35 9.58 -3.86 -3.56
N GLU A 36 8.44 -3.96 -4.23
CA GLU A 36 7.13 -3.54 -3.71
C GLU A 36 6.06 -4.49 -4.23
N ILE A 37 4.87 -4.44 -3.63
CA ILE A 37 3.76 -5.26 -4.11
C ILE A 37 3.43 -4.84 -5.54
N ALA A 38 3.15 -5.81 -6.39
CA ALA A 38 2.80 -5.53 -7.80
C ALA A 38 1.66 -4.52 -7.87
N ALA A 39 1.79 -3.52 -8.75
CA ALA A 39 0.84 -2.44 -8.98
C ALA A 39 0.75 -1.40 -7.85
N ALA A 40 1.62 -1.46 -6.84
CA ALA A 40 1.62 -0.47 -5.78
C ALA A 40 2.16 0.86 -6.25
N GLN A 41 1.64 1.93 -5.64
CA GLN A 41 2.16 3.29 -5.81
C GLN A 41 2.70 3.74 -4.46
N TRP A 42 3.93 4.23 -4.47
CA TRP A 42 4.53 4.70 -3.22
C TRP A 42 4.03 6.09 -2.86
N ARG A 43 3.78 6.30 -1.56
CA ARG A 43 3.44 7.60 -1.01
C ARG A 43 4.19 7.76 0.30
N ASP A 44 4.84 8.90 0.46
CA ASP A 44 5.58 9.22 1.68
C ASP A 44 4.59 9.36 2.84
N PRO A 45 4.68 8.51 3.88
CA PRO A 45 3.74 8.60 5.00
C PRO A 45 3.83 9.92 5.75
N ASP A 46 4.99 10.58 5.73
CA ASP A 46 5.16 11.87 6.39
C ASP A 46 4.47 13.00 5.62
N ALA A 47 4.13 12.78 4.36
CA ALA A 47 3.43 13.75 3.53
C ALA A 47 1.94 13.43 3.39
N LEU A 48 1.39 12.65 4.30
CA LEU A 48 0.00 12.18 4.24
C LEU A 48 -0.98 13.33 3.99
N PHE A 49 -0.84 14.44 4.71
CA PHE A 49 -1.76 15.56 4.55
C PHE A 49 -1.66 16.26 3.20
N THR A 50 -0.56 16.02 2.47
CA THR A 50 -0.41 16.53 1.11
C THR A 50 -1.16 15.66 0.11
N TRP A 51 -0.98 14.33 0.18
CA TRP A 51 -1.53 13.46 -0.86
C TRP A 51 -2.90 12.90 -0.53
N LYS A 52 -3.38 13.01 0.70
CA LYS A 52 -4.66 12.40 1.08
C LYS A 52 -5.84 12.90 0.24
N GLU A 53 -5.78 14.15 -0.21
CA GLU A 53 -6.85 14.73 -1.02
C GLU A 53 -6.84 14.23 -2.46
N GLN A 54 -5.76 13.59 -2.87
CA GLN A 54 -5.58 13.11 -4.24
C GLN A 54 -6.08 11.69 -4.44
N ILE A 55 -6.46 11.01 -3.36
CA ILE A 55 -6.85 9.60 -3.42
C ILE A 55 -8.26 9.50 -3.98
N PRO A 56 -8.48 8.67 -5.02
CA PRO A 56 -9.82 8.48 -5.57
C PRO A 56 -10.79 7.98 -4.51
N ARG A 57 -11.98 8.55 -4.49
CA ARG A 57 -12.98 8.24 -3.48
C ARG A 57 -14.00 7.20 -3.95
N ASP A 58 -13.89 6.73 -5.18
CA ASP A 58 -14.86 5.83 -5.80
C ASP A 58 -14.44 4.35 -5.71
N ARG A 59 -13.40 4.04 -4.94
CA ARG A 59 -12.87 2.68 -4.84
C ARG A 59 -12.19 2.47 -3.49
N PRO A 60 -12.06 1.22 -3.04
CA PRO A 60 -11.31 0.93 -1.82
C PRO A 60 -9.85 1.34 -1.95
N VAL A 61 -9.24 1.64 -0.82
CA VAL A 61 -7.81 1.98 -0.73
C VAL A 61 -7.17 0.96 0.20
N VAL A 62 -6.12 0.31 -0.27
CA VAL A 62 -5.32 -0.60 0.55
C VAL A 62 -3.95 0.04 0.75
N LEU A 63 -3.52 0.11 2.01
CA LEU A 63 -2.24 0.68 2.37
C LEU A 63 -1.39 -0.36 3.07
N TYR A 64 -0.09 -0.40 2.78
CA TYR A 64 0.79 -1.30 3.50
C TYR A 64 2.09 -0.61 3.88
N CYS A 65 2.63 -1.04 5.02
CA CYS A 65 3.99 -0.69 5.42
C CYS A 65 4.79 -1.99 5.56
N ALA A 66 5.95 -1.93 6.22
CA ALA A 66 6.83 -3.10 6.25
C ALA A 66 6.17 -4.30 6.93
N GLN A 67 5.50 -4.10 8.06
CA GLN A 67 4.97 -5.20 8.86
C GLN A 67 3.50 -5.03 9.27
N GLY A 68 2.81 -4.05 8.68
CA GLY A 68 1.38 -3.86 8.97
C GLY A 68 1.10 -3.22 10.31
N HIS A 69 2.04 -2.44 10.86
CA HIS A 69 1.89 -1.81 12.16
C HIS A 69 1.51 -0.34 12.05
N GLU A 70 2.18 0.52 12.83
CA GLU A 70 1.72 1.89 13.10
C GLU A 70 1.51 2.75 11.86
N ILE A 71 2.41 2.67 10.89
CA ILE A 71 2.37 3.60 9.75
C ILE A 71 1.15 3.35 8.87
N SER A 72 0.96 2.12 8.41
CA SER A 72 -0.19 1.82 7.54
C SER A 72 -1.51 1.93 8.30
N GLN A 73 -1.53 1.54 9.57
CA GLN A 73 -2.73 1.67 10.39
C GLN A 73 -3.11 3.14 10.58
N GLY A 74 -2.12 3.99 10.87
CA GLY A 74 -2.35 5.42 11.04
C GLY A 74 -2.83 6.10 9.77
N CYS A 75 -2.22 5.79 8.64
CA CYS A 75 -2.65 6.34 7.35
C CYS A 75 -4.07 5.90 7.02
N ALA A 76 -4.37 4.62 7.21
CA ALA A 76 -5.71 4.10 6.95
C ALA A 76 -6.75 4.78 7.83
N ALA A 77 -6.44 4.97 9.12
CA ALA A 77 -7.37 5.62 10.05
C ALA A 77 -7.67 7.06 9.60
N THR A 78 -6.65 7.79 9.17
CA THR A 78 -6.84 9.15 8.68
C THR A 78 -7.75 9.17 7.45
N LEU A 79 -7.50 8.29 6.48
CA LEU A 79 -8.35 8.24 5.28
C LEU A 79 -9.77 7.83 5.60
N GLN A 80 -9.96 6.97 6.61
CA GLN A 80 -11.30 6.58 7.05
C GLN A 80 -12.08 7.78 7.58
N THR A 81 -11.43 8.69 8.30
CA THR A 81 -12.10 9.89 8.80
C THR A 81 -12.58 10.78 7.66
N MET A 82 -12.01 10.63 6.48
CA MET A 82 -12.42 11.35 5.28
C MET A 82 -13.54 10.64 4.51
N GLY A 83 -14.01 9.51 5.02
CA GLY A 83 -15.07 8.75 4.37
C GLY A 83 -14.60 7.73 3.34
N LEU A 84 -13.28 7.50 3.24
CA LEU A 84 -12.74 6.51 2.31
C LEU A 84 -12.82 5.10 2.91
N ASP A 85 -13.02 4.10 2.04
CA ASP A 85 -12.90 2.70 2.43
C ASP A 85 -11.42 2.33 2.43
N ALA A 86 -10.73 2.72 3.49
CA ALA A 86 -9.29 2.53 3.61
C ALA A 86 -8.99 1.37 4.55
N ARG A 87 -8.13 0.46 4.09
CA ARG A 87 -7.77 -0.75 4.83
C ARG A 87 -6.26 -0.92 4.81
N TYR A 88 -5.68 -1.29 5.96
CA TYR A 88 -4.27 -1.62 5.99
C TYR A 88 -4.07 -3.13 5.81
N LEU A 89 -2.96 -3.49 5.17
CA LEU A 89 -2.63 -4.90 4.92
C LEU A 89 -2.05 -5.53 6.17
N ILE A 90 -2.69 -6.57 6.69
CA ILE A 90 -2.20 -7.34 7.83
C ILE A 90 -0.85 -7.95 7.46
N ASP A 91 0.12 -7.89 8.36
CA ASP A 91 1.49 -8.37 8.19
C ASP A 91 2.30 -7.62 7.13
N GLY A 92 1.70 -6.65 6.46
CA GLY A 92 2.39 -5.74 5.57
C GLY A 92 3.17 -6.40 4.45
N PHE A 93 4.20 -5.71 3.98
CA PHE A 93 5.02 -6.20 2.88
C PHE A 93 5.77 -7.47 3.26
N ALA A 94 6.22 -7.59 4.50
CA ALA A 94 6.97 -8.77 4.93
C ALA A 94 6.15 -10.05 4.75
N GLY A 95 4.89 -10.05 5.17
CA GLY A 95 4.02 -11.20 4.99
C GLY A 95 3.76 -11.52 3.53
N TRP A 96 3.53 -10.48 2.74
CA TRP A 96 3.29 -10.64 1.29
C TRP A 96 4.50 -11.26 0.60
N ARG A 97 5.69 -10.70 0.85
CA ARG A 97 6.93 -11.20 0.25
C ARG A 97 7.23 -12.64 0.68
N ASP A 98 7.12 -12.91 1.98
CA ASP A 98 7.47 -14.22 2.53
C ASP A 98 6.54 -15.33 2.02
N ALA A 99 5.32 -14.96 1.65
CA ALA A 99 4.37 -15.91 1.05
C ALA A 99 4.58 -16.09 -0.45
N GLY A 100 5.55 -15.39 -1.04
CA GLY A 100 5.84 -15.52 -2.46
C GLY A 100 4.82 -14.87 -3.37
N GLN A 101 4.06 -13.90 -2.87
CA GLN A 101 3.07 -13.19 -3.66
C GLN A 101 3.73 -12.21 -4.64
N PRO A 102 3.03 -11.80 -5.71
CA PRO A 102 3.65 -10.99 -6.76
C PRO A 102 4.21 -9.66 -6.27
N THR A 103 5.47 -9.39 -6.65
CA THR A 103 6.15 -8.12 -6.38
C THR A 103 6.73 -7.57 -7.67
N GLN A 104 7.11 -6.29 -7.62
CA GLN A 104 7.78 -5.63 -8.73
C GLN A 104 9.00 -4.88 -8.20
N SER A 105 9.96 -4.67 -9.08
CA SER A 105 11.18 -3.95 -8.73
C SER A 105 10.91 -2.46 -8.58
N LEU A 106 11.54 -1.83 -7.59
CA LEU A 106 11.51 -0.36 -7.46
C LEU A 106 12.17 0.33 -8.65
N ALA A 107 13.08 -0.34 -9.31
CA ALA A 107 13.77 0.22 -10.47
C ALA A 107 12.81 0.64 -11.57
N ASN A 108 11.64 0.01 -11.65
CA ASN A 108 10.65 0.38 -12.65
C ASN A 108 10.14 1.80 -12.43
N GLN A 109 9.97 2.20 -11.18
CA GLN A 109 9.53 3.57 -10.86
C GLN A 109 10.67 4.55 -10.99
N ALA A 110 11.84 4.17 -10.49
CA ALA A 110 13.04 5.01 -10.63
C ALA A 110 13.38 5.21 -12.08
N GLY A 111 13.19 4.18 -12.90
CA GLY A 111 13.48 4.27 -14.33
C GLY A 111 12.56 5.22 -15.06
N GLY A 112 11.40 5.49 -14.53
CA GLY A 112 10.51 6.49 -15.12
C GLY A 112 10.95 7.92 -14.89
N ALA A 113 11.92 8.13 -14.03
CA ALA A 113 12.34 9.46 -13.63
C ALA A 113 13.33 10.15 -14.57
N PRO A 114 14.14 9.46 -15.33
CA PRO A 114 15.14 10.15 -16.16
C PRO A 114 14.53 11.02 -17.23
#